data_7ad4bdf3ad16ede9d4b73ed49090e79a
#
_entry.id   7ad4bdf3ad16ede9d4b73ed49090e79a
#
_cell.length_a   1.000
_cell.length_b   1.000
_cell.length_c   1.000
_cell.angle_alpha   90.00
_cell.angle_beta   90.00
_cell.angle_gamma   90.00
#
_symmetry.space_group_name_H-M   'P 1'
#
loop_
_entity.id
_entity.type
_entity.pdbx_description
1 polymer ?
#
loop_
_entity_poly.entity_id
_entity_poly.type
_entity_poly.pdbx_seq_one_letter_code
_entity_poly.pdbx_strand_id
1 'polypeptide(L)' 'MSKQNVLKELGERIRNERKAQGFSQEGFAHVANLDRSYYGSIERGERNITFYTICEIAEKLNRDVAFFCQDI' A
#
# COMPACT_ATOMS: atom_id res chain seq x y z
N MET A 1 -4.04 -8.02 17.07
CA MET A 1 -4.69 -6.97 16.25
C MET A 1 -5.74 -7.60 15.36
N SER A 2 -6.90 -6.97 15.18
CA SER A 2 -7.94 -7.52 14.33
C SER A 2 -7.53 -7.42 12.86
N LYS A 3 -8.14 -8.25 12.00
CA LYS A 3 -7.88 -8.23 10.56
C LYS A 3 -8.09 -6.82 9.98
N GLN A 4 -9.19 -6.18 10.39
CA GLN A 4 -9.53 -4.85 9.88
C GLN A 4 -8.47 -3.81 10.28
N ASN A 5 -7.96 -3.91 11.51
CA ASN A 5 -6.93 -2.99 11.97
C ASN A 5 -5.60 -3.21 11.23
N VAL A 6 -5.27 -4.46 10.95
CA VAL A 6 -4.06 -4.78 10.19
C VAL A 6 -4.12 -4.16 8.80
N LEU A 7 -5.26 -4.31 8.12
CA LEU A 7 -5.41 -3.78 6.76
C LEU A 7 -5.36 -2.25 6.74
N LYS A 8 -5.97 -1.60 7.73
CA LYS A 8 -5.95 -0.15 7.81
C LYS A 8 -4.54 0.37 8.09
N GLU A 9 -3.84 -0.31 9.00
CA GLU A 9 -2.47 0.09 9.34
C GLU A 9 -1.56 -0.04 8.13
N LEU A 10 -1.65 -1.16 7.41
CA LEU A 10 -0.86 -1.38 6.22
C LEU A 10 -1.16 -0.32 5.16
N GLY A 11 -2.45 -0.09 4.92
CA GLY A 11 -2.86 0.89 3.91
C GLY A 11 -2.37 2.29 4.23
N GLU A 12 -2.41 2.66 5.51
CA GLU A 12 -1.95 3.97 5.96
C GLU A 12 -0.44 4.12 5.76
N ARG A 13 0.33 3.08 6.05
CA ARG A 13 1.79 3.12 5.85
C ARG A 13 2.14 3.26 4.38
N ILE A 14 1.42 2.55 3.52
CA ILE A 14 1.61 2.66 2.07
C ILE A 14 1.30 4.08 1.62
N ARG A 15 0.17 4.62 2.07
CA ARG A 15 -0.26 5.98 1.72
C ARG A 15 0.77 7.01 2.15
N ASN A 16 1.25 6.90 3.38
CA ASN A 16 2.20 7.88 3.92
C ASN A 16 3.51 7.88 3.13
N GLU A 17 4.01 6.71 2.78
CA GLU A 17 5.24 6.62 1.99
C GLU A 17 5.04 7.13 0.58
N ARG A 18 3.89 6.80 -0.04
CA ARG A 18 3.55 7.32 -1.35
C ARG A 18 3.57 8.84 -1.37
N LYS A 19 2.93 9.45 -0.37
CA LYS A 19 2.87 10.91 -0.28
C LYS A 19 4.25 11.50 0.00
N ALA A 20 5.04 10.84 0.84
CA ALA A 20 6.39 11.29 1.15
C ALA A 20 7.27 11.32 -0.10
N GLN A 21 7.01 10.45 -1.06
CA GLN A 21 7.76 10.40 -2.31
C GLN A 21 7.15 11.28 -3.40
N GLY A 22 6.08 12.02 -3.09
CA GLY A 22 5.51 12.99 -4.02
C GLY A 22 4.52 12.44 -5.02
N PHE A 23 4.09 11.18 -4.87
CA PHE A 23 3.13 10.59 -5.79
C PHE A 23 1.70 10.96 -5.40
N SER A 24 0.87 11.26 -6.41
CA SER A 24 -0.58 11.27 -6.21
C SER A 24 -1.06 9.81 -6.15
N GLN A 25 -2.26 9.59 -5.64
CA GLN A 25 -2.82 8.24 -5.61
C GLN A 25 -2.95 7.67 -7.01
N GLU A 26 -3.49 8.46 -7.94
CA GLU A 26 -3.66 8.04 -9.32
C GLU A 26 -2.31 7.79 -10.00
N GLY A 27 -1.35 8.68 -9.77
CA GLY A 27 -0.03 8.55 -10.36
C GLY A 27 0.69 7.30 -9.88
N PHE A 28 0.60 7.01 -8.60
CA PHE A 28 1.27 5.82 -8.07
C PHE A 28 0.57 4.54 -8.54
N ALA A 29 -0.77 4.54 -8.59
CA ALA A 29 -1.49 3.37 -9.11
C ALA A 29 -1.03 3.06 -10.53
N HIS A 30 -0.82 4.09 -11.34
CA HIS A 30 -0.32 3.92 -12.70
C HIS A 30 1.08 3.30 -12.71
N VAL A 31 1.99 3.83 -11.87
CA VAL A 31 3.37 3.32 -11.77
C VAL A 31 3.38 1.86 -11.34
N ALA A 32 2.50 1.50 -10.41
CA ALA A 32 2.41 0.14 -9.89
C ALA A 32 1.60 -0.79 -10.79
N ASN A 33 1.06 -0.25 -11.88
CA ASN A 33 0.24 -1.00 -12.82
C ASN A 33 -0.99 -1.61 -12.15
N LEU A 34 -1.63 -0.83 -11.28
CA LEU A 34 -2.83 -1.22 -10.56
C LEU A 34 -3.97 -0.30 -10.94
N ASP A 35 -5.17 -0.87 -11.00
CA ASP A 35 -6.37 -0.06 -11.17
C ASP A 35 -6.48 0.93 -10.01
N ARG A 36 -6.81 2.18 -10.32
CA ARG A 36 -6.87 3.23 -9.32
C ARG A 36 -7.86 2.94 -8.20
N SER A 37 -9.05 2.44 -8.56
CA SER A 37 -10.08 2.13 -7.55
C SER A 37 -9.60 1.01 -6.63
N TYR A 38 -8.97 0.00 -7.19
CA TYR A 38 -8.42 -1.10 -6.40
C TYR A 38 -7.31 -0.60 -5.48
N TYR A 39 -6.37 0.17 -6.04
CA TYR A 39 -5.26 0.70 -5.24
C TYR A 39 -5.79 1.60 -4.12
N GLY A 40 -6.74 2.47 -4.42
CA GLY A 40 -7.33 3.34 -3.40
C GLY A 40 -7.97 2.56 -2.27
N SER A 41 -8.62 1.44 -2.60
CA SER A 41 -9.22 0.59 -1.57
C SER A 41 -8.18 -0.07 -0.68
N ILE A 42 -6.98 -0.33 -1.21
CA ILE A 42 -5.86 -0.84 -0.40
C ILE A 42 -5.45 0.21 0.63
N GLU A 43 -5.28 1.46 0.21
CA GLU A 43 -4.89 2.52 1.13
C GLU A 43 -5.92 2.76 2.23
N ARG A 44 -7.19 2.54 1.94
CA ARG A 44 -8.26 2.70 2.92
C ARG A 44 -8.44 1.47 3.83
N GLY A 45 -7.68 0.41 3.57
CA GLY A 45 -7.78 -0.81 4.37
C GLY A 45 -9.05 -1.60 4.10
N GLU A 46 -9.62 -1.44 2.91
CA GLU A 46 -10.88 -2.09 2.53
C GLU A 46 -10.68 -3.38 1.75
N ARG A 47 -9.45 -3.70 1.40
CA ARG A 47 -9.14 -4.89 0.59
C ARG A 47 -8.19 -5.82 1.32
N ASN A 48 -8.46 -7.09 1.19
CA ASN A 48 -7.57 -8.13 1.69
C ASN A 48 -6.48 -8.34 0.64
N ILE A 49 -5.39 -7.63 0.79
CA ILE A 49 -4.31 -7.57 -0.20
C ILE A 49 -3.44 -8.82 -0.11
N THR A 50 -3.03 -9.35 -1.27
CA THR A 50 -2.12 -10.49 -1.30
C THR A 50 -0.69 -10.05 -1.00
N PHE A 51 0.11 -10.99 -0.51
CA PHE A 51 1.51 -10.70 -0.23
C PHE A 51 2.24 -10.28 -1.52
N TYR A 52 1.90 -10.91 -2.64
CA TYR A 52 2.51 -10.55 -3.92
C TYR A 52 2.28 -9.07 -4.27
N THR A 53 1.04 -8.60 -4.07
CA THR A 53 0.72 -7.21 -4.35
C THR A 53 1.46 -6.26 -3.40
N ILE A 54 1.60 -6.65 -2.13
CA ILE A 54 2.40 -5.86 -1.18
C ILE A 54 3.83 -5.74 -1.67
N CYS A 55 4.41 -6.84 -2.15
CA CYS A 55 5.77 -6.84 -2.67
C CYS A 55 5.90 -5.91 -3.88
N GLU A 56 4.91 -5.92 -4.76
CA GLU A 56 4.95 -5.04 -5.93
C GLU A 56 4.90 -3.58 -5.55
N ILE A 57 4.02 -3.24 -4.60
CA ILE A 57 3.91 -1.86 -4.12
C ILE A 57 5.21 -1.42 -3.46
N ALA A 58 5.78 -2.27 -2.62
CA ALA A 58 7.03 -1.96 -1.93
C ALA A 58 8.17 -1.74 -2.94
N GLU A 59 8.24 -2.58 -3.97
CA GLU A 59 9.26 -2.44 -5.01
C GLU A 59 9.14 -1.09 -5.71
N LYS A 60 7.92 -0.69 -6.07
CA LYS A 60 7.69 0.57 -6.77
C LYS A 60 7.96 1.78 -5.88
N LEU A 61 7.84 1.63 -4.57
CA LEU A 61 8.21 2.67 -3.62
C LEU A 61 9.67 2.56 -3.18
N ASN A 62 10.39 1.61 -3.74
CA ASN A 62 11.81 1.39 -3.46
C ASN A 62 12.07 1.16 -1.96
N ARG A 63 11.22 0.33 -1.35
CA ARG A 63 11.31 -0.04 0.06
C ARG A 63 11.20 -1.54 0.21
N ASP A 64 11.77 -2.08 1.29
CA ASP A 64 11.57 -3.48 1.64
C ASP A 64 10.15 -3.68 2.13
N VAL A 65 9.60 -4.88 1.90
CA VAL A 65 8.28 -5.24 2.44
C VAL A 65 8.24 -5.02 3.94
N ALA A 66 9.33 -5.33 4.65
CA ALA A 66 9.38 -5.17 6.10
C ALA A 66 9.11 -3.73 6.54
N PHE A 67 9.44 -2.75 5.69
CA PHE A 67 9.19 -1.35 5.99
C PHE A 67 7.70 -1.11 6.24
N PHE A 68 6.84 -1.80 5.48
CA PHE A 68 5.40 -1.62 5.61
C PHE A 68 4.76 -2.56 6.63
N CYS A 69 5.40 -3.68 6.92
CA CYS A 69 4.78 -4.74 7.73
C CYS A 69 5.35 -4.86 9.14
N GLN A 70 6.32 -4.05 9.50
CA GLN A 70 6.99 -4.14 10.79
C GLN A 70 5.99 -3.90 11.93
N ASP A 71 5.97 -4.82 12.88
CA ASP A 71 5.14 -4.72 14.08
C ASP A 71 3.62 -4.69 13.80
N ILE A 72 3.19 -5.22 12.69
CA ILE A 72 1.77 -5.38 12.39
C ILE A 72 1.25 -6.71 12.96
#